data_c34374675fab761c9b47637d243866f7
#
_entry.id   c34374675fab761c9b47637d243866f7
#
_cell.length_a   1.000
_cell.length_b   1.000
_cell.length_c   1.000
_cell.angle_alpha   90.00
_cell.angle_beta   90.00
_cell.angle_gamma   90.00
#
_symmetry.space_group_name_H-M   'P 1'
#
loop_
_entity.id
_entity.type
_entity.pdbx_description
1 polymer ?
#
loop_
_entity_poly.entity_id
_entity_poly.type
_entity_poly.pdbx_seq_one_letter_code
_entity_poly.pdbx_strand_id
1 'polypeptide(L)'
;MKDIRITKNHPIKKRYILGPLGKAILKLINWDIVGNLPDNKKIIIASAPHSSSFDSIYAFFVCIASDLKFYFLGSISMFTRIVVPIPFKKNPDKLGIPHPFGLIQKKIMTNFGGIPVWRTKSTGVTQQVIDELKTKDKFILY
;
A
#
# COMPACT_ATOMS: atom_id res chain seq x y z
N MET A 1 -9.91 -19.18 -1.77
CA MET A 1 -9.77 -17.78 -2.26
C MET A 1 -10.58 -17.67 -3.54
N LYS A 2 -11.70 -16.94 -3.54
CA LYS A 2 -12.41 -16.62 -4.79
C LYS A 2 -11.54 -15.58 -5.52
N ASP A 3 -11.13 -15.88 -6.74
CA ASP A 3 -10.25 -14.96 -7.48
C ASP A 3 -11.00 -13.66 -7.80
N ILE A 4 -10.34 -12.54 -7.50
CA ILE A 4 -10.83 -11.21 -7.91
C ILE A 4 -10.87 -11.20 -9.45
N ARG A 5 -11.97 -10.80 -10.03
CA ARG A 5 -12.08 -10.64 -11.48
C ARG A 5 -11.17 -9.50 -11.94
N ILE A 6 -10.07 -9.86 -12.58
CA ILE A 6 -9.11 -8.91 -13.17
C ILE A 6 -9.45 -8.72 -14.63
N THR A 7 -9.55 -7.47 -15.07
CA THR A 7 -9.82 -7.11 -16.47
C THR A 7 -8.62 -6.40 -17.08
N LYS A 8 -8.65 -6.20 -18.39
CA LYS A 8 -7.62 -5.44 -19.14
C LYS A 8 -7.50 -3.97 -18.70
N ASN A 9 -8.53 -3.43 -18.04
CA ASN A 9 -8.55 -2.06 -17.56
C ASN A 9 -7.80 -1.88 -16.24
N HIS A 10 -7.55 -2.95 -15.50
CA HIS A 10 -6.81 -2.89 -14.24
C HIS A 10 -5.30 -2.80 -14.46
N PRO A 11 -4.55 -2.15 -13.54
CA PRO A 11 -3.10 -2.10 -13.57
C PRO A 11 -2.51 -3.43 -13.12
N ILE A 12 -2.20 -4.31 -14.05
CA ILE A 12 -1.66 -5.65 -13.77
C ILE A 12 -0.16 -5.57 -13.52
N LYS A 13 0.30 -6.20 -12.45
CA LYS A 13 1.71 -6.42 -12.15
C LYS A 13 1.92 -7.86 -11.69
N LYS A 14 2.18 -8.76 -12.64
CA LYS A 14 2.45 -10.18 -12.33
C LYS A 14 3.66 -10.32 -11.40
N ARG A 15 3.50 -11.14 -10.36
CA ARG A 15 4.53 -11.43 -9.36
C ARG A 15 4.70 -12.93 -9.24
N TYR A 16 5.57 -13.51 -10.06
CA TYR A 16 5.74 -14.96 -10.19
C TYR A 16 6.12 -15.67 -8.88
N ILE A 17 6.87 -15.03 -8.01
CA ILE A 17 7.31 -15.58 -6.72
C ILE A 17 6.46 -15.03 -5.58
N LEU A 18 6.31 -13.72 -5.51
CA LEU A 18 5.61 -13.06 -4.40
C LEU A 18 4.10 -13.28 -4.44
N GLY A 19 3.50 -13.43 -5.63
CA GLY A 19 2.07 -13.68 -5.77
C GLY A 19 1.64 -14.99 -5.10
N PRO A 20 2.23 -16.15 -5.45
CA PRO A 20 1.97 -17.42 -4.77
C PRO A 20 2.27 -17.38 -3.27
N LEU A 21 3.35 -16.69 -2.86
CA LEU A 21 3.68 -16.52 -1.44
C LEU A 21 2.60 -15.73 -0.70
N GLY A 22 2.14 -14.61 -1.26
CA GLY A 22 1.04 -13.82 -0.69
C GLY A 22 -0.24 -14.63 -0.55
N LYS A 23 -0.60 -15.43 -1.56
CA LYS A 23 -1.74 -16.34 -1.51
C LYS A 23 -1.60 -17.39 -0.40
N ALA A 24 -0.41 -17.97 -0.25
CA ALA A 24 -0.14 -18.95 0.80
C ALA A 24 -0.27 -18.34 2.20
N ILE A 25 0.27 -17.13 2.41
CA ILE A 25 0.16 -16.42 3.68
C ILE A 25 -1.30 -16.11 4.01
N LEU A 26 -2.07 -15.56 3.07
CA LEU A 26 -3.50 -15.28 3.29
C LEU A 26 -4.27 -16.55 3.65
N LYS A 27 -3.96 -17.67 3.00
CA LYS A 27 -4.56 -18.97 3.33
C LYS A 27 -4.19 -19.43 4.74
N LEU A 28 -2.93 -19.27 5.16
CA LEU A 28 -2.45 -19.65 6.50
C LEU A 28 -3.14 -18.87 7.61
N ILE A 29 -3.42 -17.57 7.38
CA ILE A 29 -4.13 -16.74 8.36
C ILE A 29 -5.65 -16.81 8.19
N ASN A 30 -6.14 -17.71 7.35
CA ASN A 30 -7.56 -17.95 7.07
C ASN A 30 -8.30 -16.70 6.58
N TRP A 31 -7.64 -15.90 5.71
CA TRP A 31 -8.21 -14.72 5.08
C TRP A 31 -8.58 -14.97 3.65
N ASP A 32 -9.81 -14.64 3.30
CA ASP A 32 -10.32 -14.69 1.92
C ASP A 32 -10.52 -13.28 1.35
N ILE A 33 -10.14 -13.13 0.10
CA ILE A 33 -10.45 -11.93 -0.67
C ILE A 33 -11.78 -12.18 -1.38
N VAL A 34 -12.79 -11.38 -1.06
CA VAL A 34 -14.13 -11.52 -1.61
C VAL A 34 -14.56 -10.20 -2.26
N GLY A 35 -15.13 -10.29 -3.45
CA GLY A 35 -15.66 -9.14 -4.16
C GLY A 35 -15.08 -8.98 -5.56
N ASN A 36 -15.62 -8.01 -6.29
CA ASN A 36 -15.16 -7.67 -7.64
C ASN A 36 -14.79 -6.20 -7.69
N LEU A 37 -13.67 -5.90 -8.32
CA LEU A 37 -13.32 -4.53 -8.65
C LEU A 37 -14.17 -4.05 -9.84
N PRO A 38 -14.61 -2.77 -9.83
CA PRO A 38 -15.28 -2.19 -10.98
C PRO A 38 -14.32 -2.17 -12.20
N ASP A 39 -14.85 -2.39 -13.39
CA ASP A 39 -14.05 -2.45 -14.63
C ASP A 39 -13.65 -1.04 -15.13
N ASN A 40 -12.94 -0.32 -14.27
CA ASN A 40 -12.46 1.03 -14.53
C ASN A 40 -10.92 1.08 -14.52
N LYS A 41 -10.36 1.98 -15.33
CA LYS A 41 -8.91 2.21 -15.36
C LYS A 41 -8.39 2.91 -14.10
N LYS A 42 -9.21 3.72 -13.46
CA LYS A 42 -8.86 4.53 -12.29
C LYS A 42 -9.84 4.23 -11.16
N ILE A 43 -9.34 3.67 -10.07
CA ILE A 43 -10.14 3.20 -8.94
C ILE A 43 -9.56 3.77 -7.66
N ILE A 44 -10.41 4.26 -6.79
CA ILE A 44 -10.06 4.62 -5.41
C ILE A 44 -10.82 3.70 -4.48
N ILE A 45 -10.10 3.02 -3.61
CA ILE A 45 -10.66 2.12 -2.59
C ILE A 45 -10.52 2.82 -1.24
N ALA A 46 -11.63 3.19 -0.63
CA ALA A 46 -11.63 3.66 0.74
C ALA A 46 -11.77 2.47 1.69
N SER A 47 -10.79 2.30 2.55
CA SER A 47 -10.79 1.24 3.56
C SER A 47 -11.07 1.84 4.93
N ALA A 48 -12.11 1.36 5.57
CA ALA A 48 -12.51 1.76 6.93
C ALA A 48 -13.20 0.58 7.64
N PRO A 49 -13.07 0.48 8.97
CA PRO A 49 -12.23 1.28 9.86
C PRO A 49 -10.76 0.85 9.86
N HIS A 50 -9.84 1.81 10.00
CA HIS A 50 -8.42 1.55 10.25
C HIS A 50 -8.20 1.44 11.77
N SER A 51 -8.51 0.29 12.33
CA SER A 51 -8.45 0.07 13.78
C SER A 51 -7.13 -0.54 14.26
N SER A 52 -6.35 -1.12 13.34
CA SER A 52 -5.11 -1.82 13.68
C SER A 52 -3.96 -1.50 12.72
N SER A 53 -2.75 -1.45 13.27
CA SER A 53 -1.52 -1.37 12.44
C SER A 53 -1.33 -2.62 11.56
N PHE A 54 -1.97 -3.73 11.89
CA PHE A 54 -1.94 -4.96 11.10
C PHE A 54 -2.75 -4.84 9.81
N ASP A 55 -3.72 -3.94 9.72
CA ASP A 55 -4.53 -3.73 8.52
C ASP A 55 -3.68 -3.40 7.30
N SER A 56 -2.64 -2.58 7.49
CA SER A 56 -1.68 -2.26 6.42
C SER A 56 -0.87 -3.47 5.96
N ILE A 57 -0.58 -4.40 6.87
CA ILE A 57 0.14 -5.64 6.56
C ILE A 57 -0.77 -6.58 5.75
N TYR A 58 -2.02 -6.73 6.15
CA TYR A 58 -2.99 -7.54 5.42
C TYR A 58 -3.26 -6.96 4.02
N ALA A 59 -3.46 -5.65 3.92
CA ALA A 59 -3.61 -4.96 2.64
C ALA A 59 -2.39 -5.21 1.72
N PHE A 60 -1.18 -5.21 2.27
CA PHE A 60 0.03 -5.51 1.53
C PHE A 60 0.03 -6.95 0.97
N PHE A 61 -0.38 -7.94 1.76
CA PHE A 61 -0.49 -9.32 1.28
C PHE A 61 -1.59 -9.49 0.23
N VAL A 62 -2.72 -8.79 0.38
CA VAL A 62 -3.78 -8.74 -0.63
C VAL A 62 -3.25 -8.15 -1.96
N CYS A 63 -2.50 -7.06 -1.89
CA CYS A 63 -1.88 -6.45 -3.07
C CYS A 63 -0.90 -7.39 -3.78
N ILE A 64 -0.10 -8.14 -3.02
CA ILE A 64 0.84 -9.11 -3.57
C ILE A 64 0.09 -10.29 -4.20
N ALA A 65 -0.90 -10.83 -3.49
CA ALA A 65 -1.63 -12.03 -3.90
C ALA A 65 -2.53 -11.81 -5.14
N SER A 66 -2.99 -10.58 -5.36
CA SER A 66 -3.93 -10.24 -6.44
C SER A 66 -3.27 -9.96 -7.80
N ASP A 67 -1.93 -9.94 -7.89
CA ASP A 67 -1.20 -9.55 -9.12
C ASP A 67 -1.59 -8.16 -9.68
N LEU A 68 -2.14 -7.30 -8.83
CA LEU A 68 -2.50 -5.93 -9.17
C LEU A 68 -1.44 -4.94 -8.66
N LYS A 69 -1.27 -3.83 -9.37
CA LYS A 69 -0.46 -2.71 -8.90
C LYS A 69 -1.35 -1.74 -8.14
N PHE A 70 -1.23 -1.74 -6.82
CA PHE A 70 -1.88 -0.77 -5.96
C PHE A 70 -0.95 0.41 -5.67
N TYR A 71 -1.55 1.56 -5.46
CA TYR A 71 -0.91 2.72 -4.85
C TYR A 71 -1.53 2.95 -3.49
N PHE A 72 -0.74 3.36 -2.51
CA PHE A 72 -1.22 3.64 -1.16
C PHE A 72 -0.50 4.84 -0.56
N LEU A 73 -1.20 5.58 0.29
CA LEU A 73 -0.64 6.70 1.01
C LEU A 73 -0.05 6.20 2.34
N GLY A 74 1.19 6.52 2.59
CA GLY A 74 1.84 6.13 3.84
C GLY A 74 2.60 7.28 4.48
N SER A 75 2.63 7.34 5.81
CA SER A 75 3.47 8.30 6.52
C SER A 75 4.93 8.12 6.12
N ILE A 76 5.67 9.20 5.97
CA ILE A 76 7.11 9.18 5.62
C ILE A 76 7.92 8.29 6.59
N SER A 77 7.50 8.16 7.84
CA SER A 77 8.12 7.27 8.81
C SER A 77 8.08 5.80 8.40
N MET A 78 7.01 5.35 7.72
CA MET A 78 6.89 3.98 7.21
C MET A 78 7.89 3.67 6.09
N PHE A 79 8.38 4.71 5.42
CA PHE A 79 9.32 4.56 4.31
C PHE A 79 10.80 4.61 4.75
N THR A 80 11.08 5.19 5.92
CA THR A 80 12.46 5.49 6.31
C THR A 80 12.85 4.95 7.68
N ARG A 81 11.90 4.33 8.42
CA ARG A 81 12.10 3.91 9.81
C ARG A 81 11.44 2.57 10.06
N ILE A 82 11.96 1.82 11.02
CA ILE A 82 11.27 0.65 11.56
C ILE A 82 10.16 1.18 12.47
N VAL A 83 8.92 0.97 12.05
CA VAL A 83 7.75 1.41 12.82
C VAL A 83 7.62 0.52 14.06
N VAL A 84 7.93 1.08 15.22
CA VAL A 84 7.69 0.46 16.51
C VAL A 84 6.55 1.25 17.15
N PRO A 85 5.56 0.59 17.77
CA PRO A 85 4.49 1.27 18.48
C PRO A 85 5.03 1.92 19.76
N ILE A 86 5.68 3.08 19.60
CA ILE A 86 6.16 3.89 20.71
C ILE A 86 5.14 5.01 20.94
N PRO A 87 4.35 4.96 22.03
CA PRO A 87 3.22 5.86 22.22
C PRO A 87 3.56 7.33 22.48
N PHE A 88 4.84 7.70 22.60
CA PHE A 88 5.23 9.00 23.15
C PHE A 88 6.02 9.95 22.22
N LYS A 89 6.04 9.73 20.90
CA LYS A 89 6.71 10.71 20.03
C LYS A 89 5.76 11.81 19.58
N LYS A 90 6.04 13.05 19.99
CA LYS A 90 5.31 14.27 19.60
C LYS A 90 5.24 14.52 18.07
N ASN A 91 6.17 13.97 17.29
CA ASN A 91 6.21 14.19 15.85
C ASN A 91 5.82 12.91 15.08
N PRO A 92 4.65 12.89 14.43
CA PRO A 92 4.15 11.72 13.71
C PRO A 92 4.99 11.36 12.48
N ASP A 93 5.78 12.27 11.92
CA ASP A 93 6.67 11.99 10.78
C ASP A 93 7.99 11.33 11.22
N LYS A 94 8.26 11.29 12.52
CA LYS A 94 9.46 10.69 13.11
C LYS A 94 9.17 9.46 13.97
N LEU A 95 8.03 8.81 13.75
CA LEU A 95 7.68 7.57 14.44
C LEU A 95 8.66 6.45 14.07
N GLY A 96 9.01 5.60 15.05
CA GLY A 96 9.91 4.47 14.86
C GLY A 96 11.39 4.81 15.02
N ILE A 97 12.23 3.78 14.81
CA ILE A 97 13.69 3.81 14.99
C ILE A 97 14.34 4.06 13.62
N PRO A 98 15.21 5.09 13.49
CA PRO A 98 15.98 5.26 12.27
C PRO A 98 16.98 4.11 12.12
N HIS A 99 17.17 3.64 10.90
CA HIS A 99 18.13 2.59 10.59
C HIS A 99 18.91 2.92 9.30
N PRO A 100 20.12 2.36 9.10
CA PRO A 100 20.99 2.73 7.98
C PRO A 100 20.39 2.37 6.61
N PHE A 101 19.47 1.41 6.56
CA PHE A 101 18.83 0.95 5.31
C PHE A 101 17.55 1.71 4.96
N GLY A 102 17.26 2.86 5.59
CA GLY A 102 16.04 3.63 5.35
C GLY A 102 15.83 4.06 3.89
N LEU A 103 16.91 4.32 3.15
CA LEU A 103 16.82 4.64 1.72
C LEU A 103 16.40 3.42 0.88
N ILE A 104 16.91 2.25 1.23
CA ILE A 104 16.54 0.98 0.56
C ILE A 104 15.07 0.68 0.85
N GLN A 105 14.65 0.80 2.11
CA GLN A 105 13.26 0.63 2.51
C GLN A 105 12.34 1.59 1.73
N LYS A 106 12.72 2.86 1.62
CA LYS A 106 11.98 3.85 0.82
C LYS A 106 11.82 3.38 -0.62
N LYS A 107 12.90 2.94 -1.25
CA LYS A 107 12.89 2.44 -2.63
C LYS A 107 11.98 1.22 -2.79
N ILE A 108 12.04 0.27 -1.85
CA ILE A 108 11.18 -0.91 -1.84
C ILE A 108 9.70 -0.50 -1.73
N MET A 109 9.35 0.32 -0.73
CA MET A 109 7.98 0.76 -0.50
C MET A 109 7.41 1.53 -1.70
N THR A 110 8.22 2.41 -2.32
CA THR A 110 7.81 3.14 -3.53
C THR A 110 7.61 2.21 -4.72
N ASN A 111 8.45 1.19 -4.88
CA ASN A 111 8.28 0.17 -5.93
C ASN A 111 7.00 -0.65 -5.75
N PHE A 112 6.55 -0.82 -4.52
CA PHE A 112 5.25 -1.43 -4.21
C PHE A 112 4.06 -0.49 -4.39
N GLY A 113 4.30 0.78 -4.77
CA GLY A 113 3.27 1.78 -5.04
C GLY A 113 2.98 2.71 -3.87
N GLY A 114 3.83 2.71 -2.85
CA GLY A 114 3.70 3.65 -1.73
C GLY A 114 4.02 5.08 -2.14
N ILE A 115 3.15 6.01 -1.76
CA ILE A 115 3.33 7.45 -1.92
C ILE A 115 3.58 8.02 -0.52
N PRO A 116 4.81 8.53 -0.23
CA PRO A 116 5.13 9.05 1.08
C PRO A 116 4.44 10.39 1.33
N VAL A 117 3.75 10.53 2.45
CA VAL A 117 3.09 11.75 2.89
C VAL A 117 3.65 12.24 4.20
N TRP A 118 3.76 13.58 4.32
CA TRP A 118 4.18 14.27 5.54
C TRP A 118 2.94 14.69 6.31
N ARG A 119 2.80 14.24 7.55
CA ARG A 119 1.65 14.58 8.41
C ARG A 119 1.78 15.96 9.05
N THR A 120 3.01 16.42 9.26
CA THR A 120 3.29 17.72 9.92
C THR A 120 3.32 18.90 8.97
N LYS A 121 3.41 18.64 7.67
CA LYS A 121 3.43 19.69 6.66
C LYS A 121 2.07 19.73 5.96
N SER A 122 1.33 20.81 6.16
CA SER A 122 0.09 21.10 5.43
C SER A 122 0.39 21.46 3.95
N THR A 123 1.26 20.73 3.29
CA THR A 123 1.75 21.10 1.98
C THR A 123 1.18 20.17 0.92
N GLY A 124 -0.02 20.53 0.43
CA GLY A 124 -0.44 20.06 -0.88
C GLY A 124 -0.39 18.52 -1.10
N VAL A 125 -0.58 17.72 -0.03
CA VAL A 125 -0.58 16.25 -0.14
C VAL A 125 -1.53 15.81 -1.24
N THR A 126 -2.70 16.42 -1.31
CA THR A 126 -3.69 16.15 -2.37
C THR A 126 -3.10 16.46 -3.74
N GLN A 127 -2.42 17.60 -3.90
CA GLN A 127 -1.79 17.96 -5.16
C GLN A 127 -0.65 17.00 -5.53
N GLN A 128 0.20 16.63 -4.55
CA GLN A 128 1.26 15.63 -4.77
C GLN A 128 0.69 14.30 -5.26
N VAL A 129 -0.38 13.81 -4.65
CA VAL A 129 -1.05 12.57 -5.05
C VAL A 129 -1.65 12.71 -6.46
N ILE A 130 -2.31 13.83 -6.73
CA ILE A 130 -2.87 14.13 -8.05
C ILE A 130 -1.76 14.10 -9.12
N ASP A 131 -0.65 14.77 -8.87
CA ASP A 131 0.45 14.88 -9.83
C ASP A 131 1.13 13.53 -10.06
N GLU A 132 1.31 12.72 -9.01
CA GLU A 132 1.83 11.35 -9.11
C GLU A 132 0.89 10.43 -9.93
N LEU A 133 -0.42 10.56 -9.76
CA LEU A 133 -1.40 9.69 -10.40
C LEU A 133 -1.86 10.19 -11.77
N LYS A 134 -1.79 11.48 -12.08
CA LYS A 134 -2.17 12.06 -13.40
C LYS A 134 -1.41 11.41 -14.54
N THR A 135 -0.13 11.10 -14.34
CA THR A 135 0.73 10.49 -15.36
C THR A 135 0.42 9.00 -15.60
N LYS A 136 -0.42 8.38 -14.76
CA LYS A 136 -0.76 6.97 -14.86
C LYS A 136 -2.03 6.78 -15.67
N ASP A 137 -1.97 5.96 -16.74
CA ASP A 137 -3.16 5.58 -17.50
C ASP A 137 -4.13 4.75 -16.64
N LYS A 138 -3.58 3.86 -15.81
CA LYS A 138 -4.34 2.98 -14.91
C LYS A 138 -3.77 3.03 -13.50
N PHE A 139 -4.65 3.13 -12.49
CA PHE A 139 -4.24 3.00 -11.10
C PHE A 139 -5.37 2.50 -10.20
N ILE A 140 -4.98 1.88 -9.10
CA ILE A 140 -5.84 1.58 -7.95
C ILE A 140 -5.17 2.24 -6.75
N LEU A 141 -5.81 3.23 -6.16
CA LEU A 141 -5.39 3.91 -4.94
C LEU A 141 -6.15 3.33 -3.76
N TYR A 142 -5.40 2.88 -2.75
CA TYR A 142 -5.91 2.30 -1.50
C TYR A 142 -5.52 3.20 -0.31
#